data_59cfb8c6202e62504a37936d732e2bcd
#
_entry.id   59cfb8c6202e62504a37936d732e2bcd
#
_cell.length_a   1.000
_cell.length_b   1.000
_cell.length_c   1.000
_cell.angle_alpha   90.00
_cell.angle_beta   90.00
_cell.angle_gamma   90.00
#
_symmetry.space_group_name_H-M   'P 1'
#
loop_
_entity.id
_entity.type
_entity.pdbx_description
1 polymer ?
#
loop_
_entity_poly.entity_id
_entity_poly.type
_entity_poly.pdbx_seq_one_letter_code
_entity_poly.pdbx_strand_id
1 'polypeptide(L)'
;LAFEDNWPQKGDYDFNDFVTGYSYSLIKGNNDKDVKAIRLTFIPRALGASYNSGFGIQLPIETNNIENVTGGNIEKDETKATIIIYEDTRKDAFGGHGGFINTQKGNAEIAGTKQNVYITLNSYQFDGLI
;
A
#
# COMPACT_ATOMS: atom_id res chain seq x y z
N LEU A 1 3.14 -4.44 7.60
CA LEU A 1 2.71 -5.40 6.58
C LEU A 1 3.92 -6.14 6.06
N ALA A 2 3.80 -7.44 5.90
CA ALA A 2 4.83 -8.32 5.37
C ALA A 2 4.15 -9.30 4.40
N PHE A 3 4.77 -9.53 3.26
CA PHE A 3 4.18 -10.28 2.16
C PHE A 3 5.12 -11.37 1.67
N GLU A 4 4.52 -12.44 1.15
CA GLU A 4 5.16 -13.56 0.48
C GLU A 4 4.68 -13.59 -0.98
N ASP A 5 5.60 -13.59 -1.94
CA ASP A 5 5.30 -13.44 -3.37
C ASP A 5 4.60 -14.65 -3.99
N ASN A 6 4.84 -15.83 -3.44
CA ASN A 6 4.28 -17.09 -3.97
C ASN A 6 2.96 -17.50 -3.32
N TRP A 7 2.43 -16.72 -2.40
CA TRP A 7 1.17 -17.06 -1.75
C TRP A 7 -0.01 -17.12 -2.76
N PRO A 8 -0.88 -18.16 -2.73
CA PRO A 8 -0.97 -19.25 -1.76
C PRO A 8 -0.12 -20.49 -2.09
N GLN A 9 0.73 -20.45 -3.11
CA GLN A 9 1.63 -21.54 -3.43
C GLN A 9 2.79 -21.60 -2.42
N LYS A 10 3.45 -22.74 -2.38
CA LYS A 10 4.56 -22.95 -1.46
C LYS A 10 5.76 -22.05 -1.83
N GLY A 11 6.09 -21.11 -0.97
CA GLY A 11 7.31 -20.34 -0.95
C GLY A 11 8.23 -20.77 0.18
N ASP A 12 9.16 -19.93 0.58
CA ASP A 12 10.04 -20.17 1.73
C ASP A 12 9.40 -19.74 3.06
N TYR A 13 8.26 -19.06 3.00
CA TYR A 13 7.45 -18.62 4.14
C TYR A 13 8.18 -17.73 5.15
N ASP A 14 9.17 -16.97 4.71
CA ASP A 14 9.85 -16.03 5.59
C ASP A 14 9.19 -14.64 5.67
N PHE A 15 8.20 -14.37 4.81
CA PHE A 15 7.39 -13.16 4.78
C PHE A 15 8.21 -11.88 4.70
N ASN A 16 9.30 -11.91 3.95
CA ASN A 16 10.16 -10.74 3.76
C ASN A 16 10.23 -10.26 2.30
N ASP A 17 9.44 -10.84 1.39
CA ASP A 17 9.45 -10.47 -0.02
C ASP A 17 9.15 -8.99 -0.23
N PHE A 18 8.21 -8.46 0.50
CA PHE A 18 8.04 -7.02 0.66
C PHE A 18 7.53 -6.68 2.06
N VAL A 19 8.25 -5.83 2.76
CA VAL A 19 7.88 -5.37 4.09
C VAL A 19 7.72 -3.85 4.06
N THR A 20 6.56 -3.37 4.50
CA THR A 20 6.28 -1.94 4.61
C THR A 20 5.61 -1.60 5.94
N GLY A 21 6.03 -0.51 6.54
CA GLY A 21 5.27 0.16 7.57
C GLY A 21 4.08 0.89 6.95
N TYR A 22 3.02 1.05 7.70
CA TYR A 22 1.87 1.84 7.26
C TYR A 22 1.22 2.60 8.41
N SER A 23 0.58 3.68 8.07
CA SER A 23 -0.33 4.39 8.96
C SER A 23 -1.50 4.93 8.15
N TYR A 24 -2.62 5.15 8.83
CA TYR A 24 -3.78 5.76 8.19
C TYR A 24 -4.49 6.72 9.13
N SER A 25 -5.20 7.67 8.54
CA SER A 25 -6.13 8.53 9.25
C SER A 25 -7.39 8.77 8.42
N LEU A 26 -8.52 8.83 9.09
CA LEU A 26 -9.80 9.18 8.48
C LEU A 26 -10.06 10.66 8.72
N ILE A 27 -10.41 11.37 7.66
CA ILE A 27 -10.80 12.78 7.73
C ILE A 27 -12.32 12.82 7.69
N LYS A 28 -12.91 13.25 8.81
CA LYS A 28 -14.34 13.28 8.97
C LYS A 28 -14.96 14.48 8.24
N GLY A 29 -16.20 14.29 7.79
CA GLY A 29 -17.02 15.34 7.24
C GLY A 29 -17.80 16.12 8.33
N ASN A 30 -19.04 16.48 8.03
CA ASN A 30 -19.86 17.31 8.90
C ASN A 30 -20.42 16.61 10.14
N ASN A 31 -20.40 15.28 10.16
CA ASN A 31 -20.82 14.48 11.31
C ASN A 31 -19.84 13.32 11.55
N ASP A 32 -19.94 12.68 12.71
CA ASP A 32 -19.01 11.63 13.14
C ASP A 32 -19.04 10.34 12.30
N LYS A 33 -20.08 10.15 11.50
CA LYS A 33 -20.24 8.99 10.62
C LYS A 33 -19.73 9.20 9.20
N ASP A 34 -19.59 10.46 8.80
CA ASP A 34 -19.14 10.78 7.45
C ASP A 34 -17.62 10.76 7.38
N VAL A 35 -17.09 9.98 6.45
CA VAL A 35 -15.69 10.04 6.08
C VAL A 35 -15.56 10.78 4.76
N LYS A 36 -14.85 11.88 4.78
CA LYS A 36 -14.61 12.74 3.63
C LYS A 36 -13.37 12.35 2.86
N ALA A 37 -12.36 11.90 3.56
CA ALA A 37 -11.10 11.49 2.96
C ALA A 37 -10.36 10.48 3.84
N ILE A 38 -9.47 9.73 3.21
CA ILE A 38 -8.56 8.78 3.86
C ILE A 38 -7.13 9.18 3.50
N ARG A 39 -6.30 9.35 4.50
CA ARG A 39 -4.86 9.54 4.32
C ARG A 39 -4.14 8.26 4.71
N LEU A 40 -3.29 7.77 3.81
CA LEU A 40 -2.45 6.60 4.03
C LEU A 40 -0.99 6.99 3.86
N THR A 41 -0.13 6.36 4.64
CA THR A 41 1.32 6.52 4.50
C THR A 41 1.96 5.14 4.53
N PHE A 42 2.81 4.86 3.54
CA PHE A 42 3.59 3.64 3.46
C PHE A 42 5.07 3.96 3.56
N ILE A 43 5.79 3.20 4.37
CA ILE A 43 7.24 3.33 4.56
C ILE A 43 7.86 1.97 4.28
N PRO A 44 8.39 1.73 3.06
CA PRO A 44 9.04 0.47 2.71
C PRO A 44 10.22 0.19 3.64
N ARG A 45 10.33 -1.05 4.10
CA ARG A 45 11.33 -1.48 5.06
C ARG A 45 12.31 -2.50 4.48
N ALA A 46 11.81 -3.47 3.70
CA ALA A 46 12.62 -4.53 3.16
C ALA A 46 12.05 -5.09 1.86
N LEU A 47 12.91 -5.65 1.04
CA LEU A 47 12.56 -6.34 -0.20
C LEU A 47 13.46 -7.59 -0.32
N GLY A 48 12.87 -8.76 -0.09
CA GLY A 48 13.54 -10.06 -0.18
C GLY A 48 13.22 -10.87 -1.43
N ALA A 49 12.37 -10.32 -2.32
CA ALA A 49 11.97 -10.99 -3.54
C ALA A 49 13.01 -10.81 -4.66
N SER A 50 13.18 -11.86 -5.46
CA SER A 50 13.96 -11.80 -6.70
C SER A 50 13.19 -11.20 -7.87
N TYR A 51 11.87 -11.24 -7.81
CA TYR A 51 10.97 -10.76 -8.85
C TYR A 51 10.61 -9.30 -8.67
N ASN A 52 10.35 -8.63 -9.77
CA ASN A 52 9.74 -7.30 -9.74
C ASN A 52 8.24 -7.49 -9.49
N SER A 53 7.75 -6.92 -8.42
CA SER A 53 6.35 -6.98 -8.03
C SER A 53 5.81 -5.60 -7.72
N GLY A 54 4.52 -5.40 -7.98
CA GLY A 54 3.81 -4.22 -7.55
C GLY A 54 3.23 -4.38 -6.14
N PHE A 55 2.86 -3.27 -5.54
CA PHE A 55 2.14 -3.24 -4.28
C PHE A 55 0.94 -2.31 -4.38
N GLY A 56 -0.22 -2.84 -4.04
CA GLY A 56 -1.47 -2.10 -4.00
C GLY A 56 -2.31 -2.50 -2.79
N ILE A 57 -3.37 -1.76 -2.59
CA ILE A 57 -4.36 -2.00 -1.54
C ILE A 57 -5.75 -2.05 -2.13
N GLN A 58 -6.62 -2.83 -1.53
CA GLN A 58 -8.05 -2.79 -1.81
C GLN A 58 -8.79 -2.37 -0.54
N LEU A 59 -9.64 -1.37 -0.68
CA LEU A 59 -10.48 -0.87 0.41
C LEU A 59 -11.89 -1.46 0.29
N PRO A 60 -12.60 -1.67 1.41
CA PRO A 60 -13.99 -2.14 1.39
C PRO A 60 -14.98 -1.04 1.00
N ILE A 61 -14.62 -0.25 0.02
CA ILE A 61 -15.37 0.90 -0.50
C ILE A 61 -15.58 0.69 -1.98
N GLU A 62 -16.79 0.94 -2.47
CA GLU A 62 -17.08 0.89 -3.90
C GLU A 62 -16.25 1.94 -4.66
N THR A 63 -15.69 1.54 -5.80
CA THR A 63 -14.87 2.42 -6.64
C THR A 63 -15.63 3.70 -7.02
N ASN A 64 -16.95 3.61 -7.22
CA ASN A 64 -17.80 4.76 -7.55
C ASN A 64 -17.88 5.81 -6.43
N ASN A 65 -17.55 5.47 -5.20
CA ASN A 65 -17.51 6.41 -4.09
C ASN A 65 -16.19 7.18 -3.97
N ILE A 66 -15.23 6.87 -4.80
CA ILE A 66 -13.94 7.57 -4.85
C ILE A 66 -14.06 8.78 -5.79
N GLU A 67 -13.85 9.96 -5.25
CA GLU A 67 -13.80 11.19 -6.05
C GLU A 67 -12.43 11.40 -6.68
N ASN A 68 -11.36 11.23 -5.88
CA ASN A 68 -10.01 11.46 -6.34
C ASN A 68 -9.00 10.66 -5.50
N VAL A 69 -7.89 10.30 -6.13
CA VAL A 69 -6.72 9.68 -5.48
C VAL A 69 -5.46 10.43 -5.88
N THR A 70 -4.65 10.81 -4.91
CA THR A 70 -3.31 11.32 -5.13
C THR A 70 -2.29 10.42 -4.44
N GLY A 71 -1.10 10.25 -5.03
CA GLY A 71 -0.05 9.38 -4.49
C GLY A 71 -0.24 7.89 -4.77
N GLY A 72 -1.20 7.52 -5.60
CA GLY A 72 -1.47 6.16 -6.06
C GLY A 72 -2.34 6.18 -7.29
N ASN A 73 -2.45 5.05 -7.96
CA ASN A 73 -3.26 4.88 -9.17
C ASN A 73 -4.45 3.96 -8.88
N ILE A 74 -5.66 4.48 -9.10
CA ILE A 74 -6.87 3.68 -8.91
C ILE A 74 -7.15 2.80 -10.14
N GLU A 75 -7.48 1.53 -9.88
CA GLU A 75 -7.95 0.57 -10.89
C GLU A 75 -9.44 0.79 -11.13
N LYS A 76 -9.78 1.41 -12.25
CA LYS A 76 -11.15 1.84 -12.54
C LYS A 76 -12.11 0.69 -12.84
N ASP A 77 -11.59 -0.43 -13.30
CA ASP A 77 -12.39 -1.60 -13.69
C ASP A 77 -12.74 -2.51 -12.50
N GLU A 78 -12.18 -2.23 -11.33
CA GLU A 78 -12.48 -2.97 -10.12
C GLU A 78 -13.72 -2.39 -9.41
N THR A 79 -14.57 -3.28 -8.90
CA THR A 79 -15.78 -2.89 -8.15
C THR A 79 -15.42 -2.23 -6.81
N LYS A 80 -14.44 -2.80 -6.11
CA LYS A 80 -13.90 -2.24 -4.87
C LYS A 80 -12.69 -1.37 -5.17
N ALA A 81 -12.54 -0.28 -4.42
CA ALA A 81 -11.46 0.67 -4.58
C ALA A 81 -10.09 0.00 -4.42
N THR A 82 -9.46 -0.29 -5.54
CA THR A 82 -8.13 -0.90 -5.64
C THR A 82 -7.14 0.15 -6.10
N ILE A 83 -6.12 0.40 -5.30
CA ILE A 83 -5.18 1.50 -5.51
C ILE A 83 -3.77 0.93 -5.55
N ILE A 84 -3.08 1.11 -6.67
CA ILE A 84 -1.67 0.73 -6.83
C ILE A 84 -0.81 1.83 -6.22
N ILE A 85 0.02 1.45 -5.25
CA ILE A 85 0.91 2.35 -4.51
C ILE A 85 2.30 2.39 -5.14
N TYR A 86 2.86 1.22 -5.44
CA TYR A 86 4.12 1.05 -6.17
C TYR A 86 3.86 0.11 -7.34
N GLU A 87 4.11 0.54 -8.55
CA GLU A 87 4.01 -0.32 -9.74
C GLU A 87 5.14 -1.33 -9.78
N ASP A 88 6.32 -0.92 -9.35
CA ASP A 88 7.50 -1.75 -9.17
C ASP A 88 8.13 -1.41 -7.82
N THR A 89 8.01 -2.31 -6.85
CA THR A 89 8.51 -2.08 -5.50
C THR A 89 10.00 -1.85 -5.45
N ARG A 90 10.78 -2.52 -6.30
CA ARG A 90 12.22 -2.35 -6.35
C ARG A 90 12.60 -0.95 -6.85
N LYS A 91 12.00 -0.54 -7.96
CA LYS A 91 12.27 0.74 -8.60
C LYS A 91 11.70 1.91 -7.79
N ASP A 92 10.41 1.81 -7.47
CA ASP A 92 9.65 2.94 -6.92
C ASP A 92 9.87 3.10 -5.41
N ALA A 93 10.02 1.99 -4.69
CA ALA A 93 10.23 2.02 -3.25
C ALA A 93 11.70 2.07 -2.84
N PHE A 94 12.62 1.52 -3.62
CA PHE A 94 14.03 1.40 -3.24
C PHE A 94 15.01 1.90 -4.31
N GLY A 95 14.56 2.72 -5.26
CA GLY A 95 15.43 3.38 -6.23
C GLY A 95 16.15 2.43 -7.19
N GLY A 96 15.63 1.23 -7.40
CA GLY A 96 16.19 0.25 -8.31
C GLY A 96 17.40 -0.52 -7.75
N HIS A 97 17.66 -0.45 -6.45
CA HIS A 97 18.71 -1.25 -5.83
C HIS A 97 18.54 -2.75 -6.11
N GLY A 98 19.63 -3.40 -6.53
CA GLY A 98 19.63 -4.83 -6.80
C GLY A 98 19.73 -5.68 -5.55
N GLY A 99 19.47 -6.99 -5.70
CA GLY A 99 19.59 -7.96 -4.61
C GLY A 99 18.51 -7.85 -3.55
N PHE A 100 18.76 -8.49 -2.43
CA PHE A 100 17.88 -8.42 -1.27
C PHE A 100 18.17 -7.16 -0.45
N ILE A 101 17.13 -6.43 -0.10
CA ILE A 101 17.23 -5.14 0.55
C ILE A 101 16.76 -5.26 1.99
N ASN A 102 17.65 -4.98 2.95
CA ASN A 102 17.38 -4.95 4.39
C ASN A 102 16.89 -6.29 4.98
N THR A 103 17.20 -7.41 4.33
CA THR A 103 16.82 -8.75 4.80
C THR A 103 18.01 -9.57 5.31
N GLN A 104 19.23 -9.08 5.16
CA GLN A 104 20.46 -9.78 5.53
C GLN A 104 21.26 -8.98 6.56
N LYS A 105 21.78 -9.68 7.56
CA LYS A 105 22.66 -9.07 8.57
C LYS A 105 23.99 -8.61 7.95
N GLY A 106 24.50 -7.49 8.45
CA GLY A 106 25.81 -6.97 8.07
C GLY A 106 25.83 -6.05 6.86
N ASN A 107 24.73 -5.92 6.13
CA ASN A 107 24.61 -4.96 5.05
C ASN A 107 24.11 -3.62 5.56
N ALA A 108 24.55 -2.53 4.91
CA ALA A 108 24.05 -1.20 5.22
C ALA A 108 22.55 -1.11 4.93
N GLU A 109 21.82 -0.46 5.81
CA GLU A 109 20.38 -0.24 5.63
C GLU A 109 20.14 0.74 4.48
N ILE A 110 19.18 0.39 3.61
CA ILE A 110 18.70 1.23 2.52
C ILE A 110 17.33 1.78 2.92
N ALA A 111 17.20 3.10 2.97
CA ALA A 111 15.94 3.74 3.26
C ALA A 111 14.97 3.58 2.08
N GLY A 112 13.75 3.14 2.37
CA GLY A 112 12.68 3.09 1.37
C GLY A 112 12.06 4.46 1.12
N THR A 113 11.54 4.66 -0.08
CA THR A 113 10.83 5.88 -0.47
C THR A 113 9.43 5.88 0.12
N LYS A 114 9.19 6.76 1.08
CA LYS A 114 7.90 6.97 1.71
C LYS A 114 6.86 7.43 0.68
N GLN A 115 5.67 6.84 0.70
CA GLN A 115 4.55 7.22 -0.15
C GLN A 115 3.35 7.66 0.67
N ASN A 116 2.89 8.87 0.41
CA ASN A 116 1.66 9.41 0.97
C ASN A 116 0.54 9.30 -0.06
N VAL A 117 -0.56 8.72 0.35
CA VAL A 117 -1.75 8.54 -0.48
C VAL A 117 -2.91 9.29 0.16
N TYR A 118 -3.60 10.09 -0.63
CA TYR A 118 -4.78 10.82 -0.19
C TYR A 118 -5.97 10.44 -1.07
N ILE A 119 -7.03 9.94 -0.45
CA ILE A 119 -8.22 9.43 -1.11
C ILE A 119 -9.39 10.30 -0.69
N THR A 120 -9.97 11.02 -1.66
CA THR A 120 -11.16 11.82 -1.43
C THR A 120 -12.40 11.02 -1.81
N LEU A 121 -13.39 10.99 -0.92
CA LEU A 121 -14.64 10.27 -1.10
C LEU A 121 -15.78 11.24 -1.48
N ASN A 122 -16.70 10.77 -2.33
CA ASN A 122 -17.87 11.55 -2.72
C ASN A 122 -18.79 11.80 -1.54
N SER A 123 -19.34 10.77 -0.97
CA SER A 123 -20.03 10.81 0.33
C SER A 123 -20.06 9.38 0.86
N TYR A 124 -19.35 9.12 1.91
CA TYR A 124 -19.26 7.80 2.48
C TYR A 124 -19.52 7.83 3.97
N GLN A 125 -20.52 7.06 4.38
CA GLN A 125 -20.82 6.86 5.78
C GLN A 125 -20.18 5.55 6.24
N PHE A 126 -19.32 5.66 7.23
CA PHE A 126 -18.68 4.52 7.84
C PHE A 126 -19.53 4.01 8.99
N ASP A 127 -20.47 3.10 8.69
CA ASP A 127 -21.22 2.41 9.73
C ASP A 127 -20.43 1.19 10.21
N GLY A 128 -19.78 1.35 11.35
CA GLY A 128 -19.34 0.20 12.14
C GLY A 128 -18.03 -0.47 11.73
N LEU A 129 -17.13 0.20 11.01
CA LEU A 129 -15.83 -0.38 10.61
C LEU A 129 -14.66 0.01 11.51
N ILE A 130 -14.93 0.67 12.61
CA ILE A 130 -13.87 1.03 13.56
C ILE A 130 -14.33 0.64 14.95
#